data_0b77739a8c8d42a9b78c3f1326002a12
#
_entry.id   0b77739a8c8d42a9b78c3f1326002a12
#
_cell.length_a   1.000
_cell.length_b   1.000
_cell.length_c   1.000
_cell.angle_alpha   90.00
_cell.angle_beta   90.00
_cell.angle_gamma   90.00
#
_symmetry.space_group_name_H-M   'P 1'
#
loop_
_entity.id
_entity.type
_entity.pdbx_description
1 polymer ?
#
loop_
_entity_poly.entity_id
_entity_poly.type
_entity_poly.pdbx_seq_one_letter_code
_entity_poly.pdbx_strand_id
1 'polypeptide(L)'
;KAIRRQRQMCIRDRGRVASGTLLSRQGVTICLDSLQGITYLPAFSGESEPVYNTIEVPRGGEYRLVLPDGSMVWLNSDSELKFPMNFAGERRKVFLKGEAYFEVVKNPDMPFIVEVAAMEVKVLGTCFNINASRSDERIQTTLVSGKVEVSDRENARKVVLLPNQRAELKKGCLTVENVDAEEIIAWMQGKFYFESESLEEIATQLERWYDIDFFFTSDNVKHFAFALSLIHI
;
A
#
# COMPACT_ATOMS: atom_id res chain seq x y z
N LYS A 1 20.17 19.63 20.80
CA LYS A 1 19.28 19.30 19.67
C LYS A 1 19.59 17.87 19.25
N ALA A 2 18.80 16.91 19.72
CA ALA A 2 18.93 15.51 19.34
C ALA A 2 18.25 15.30 18.00
N ILE A 3 19.03 14.97 16.97
CA ILE A 3 18.53 14.54 15.68
C ILE A 3 18.07 13.09 15.87
N ARG A 4 16.76 12.85 15.95
CA ARG A 4 16.18 11.50 15.92
C ARG A 4 16.41 10.91 14.52
N ARG A 5 17.29 9.92 14.43
CA ARG A 5 17.49 9.14 13.20
C ARG A 5 16.26 8.27 12.96
N GLN A 6 15.47 8.62 11.97
CA GLN A 6 14.52 7.71 11.34
C GLN A 6 15.30 6.52 10.79
N ARG A 7 14.93 5.31 11.16
CA ARG A 7 15.55 4.10 10.60
C ARG A 7 14.83 3.74 9.33
N GLN A 8 15.51 3.94 8.24
CA GLN A 8 15.16 3.44 6.92
C GLN A 8 15.66 2.01 6.81
N MET A 9 14.78 1.08 6.55
CA MET A 9 15.11 -0.32 6.32
C MET A 9 14.90 -0.60 4.83
N CYS A 10 15.98 -0.56 4.05
CA CYS A 10 15.97 -0.99 2.66
C CYS A 10 16.12 -2.50 2.61
N ILE A 11 15.13 -3.20 2.10
CA ILE A 11 15.24 -4.63 1.84
C ILE A 11 15.69 -4.80 0.39
N ARG A 12 16.97 -5.06 0.25
CA ARG A 12 17.61 -5.40 -1.02
C ARG A 12 17.97 -6.88 -0.95
N ASP A 13 17.09 -7.75 -1.30
CA ASP A 13 17.44 -9.07 -1.85
C ASP A 13 16.26 -10.06 -1.84
N ARG A 14 16.10 -10.79 -2.94
CA ARG A 14 15.28 -12.01 -3.02
C ARG A 14 15.97 -13.22 -2.36
N GLY A 15 16.89 -12.99 -1.42
CA GLY A 15 17.57 -14.03 -0.65
C GLY A 15 16.68 -14.59 0.46
N ARG A 16 16.61 -15.93 0.58
CA ARG A 16 15.97 -16.63 1.71
C ARG A 16 16.49 -16.07 3.03
N VAL A 17 15.66 -15.31 3.71
CA VAL A 17 15.96 -14.88 5.07
C VAL A 17 15.56 -16.01 6.02
N ALA A 18 16.49 -16.48 6.82
CA ALA A 18 16.21 -17.50 7.83
C ALA A 18 15.23 -16.94 8.89
N SER A 19 14.22 -17.71 9.26
CA SER A 19 13.31 -17.38 10.35
C SER A 19 14.08 -17.12 11.64
N GLY A 20 13.83 -16.01 12.31
CA GLY A 20 14.47 -15.67 13.58
C GLY A 20 14.04 -14.32 14.14
N THR A 21 14.27 -14.14 15.43
CA THR A 21 14.08 -12.86 16.12
C THR A 21 15.22 -11.92 15.77
N LEU A 22 14.96 -10.83 15.06
CA LEU A 22 16.01 -9.96 14.54
C LEU A 22 16.48 -8.86 15.47
N LEU A 23 15.61 -8.24 16.23
CA LEU A 23 15.96 -7.13 17.12
C LEU A 23 14.89 -6.94 18.19
N SER A 24 15.31 -6.89 19.45
CA SER A 24 14.52 -6.30 20.53
C SER A 24 15.14 -4.95 20.89
N ARG A 25 14.46 -3.86 20.60
CA ARG A 25 14.86 -2.51 21.04
C ARG A 25 13.65 -1.69 21.42
N GLN A 26 13.75 -0.97 22.52
CA GLN A 26 12.70 -0.07 23.03
C GLN A 26 11.32 -0.73 23.16
N GLY A 27 11.32 -2.00 23.55
CA GLY A 27 10.10 -2.69 23.85
C GLY A 27 9.32 -3.25 22.65
N VAL A 28 9.93 -3.39 21.47
CA VAL A 28 9.32 -4.07 20.32
C VAL A 28 10.21 -5.24 19.90
N THR A 29 9.60 -6.40 19.71
CA THR A 29 10.26 -7.57 19.14
C THR A 29 9.88 -7.68 17.67
N ILE A 30 10.89 -7.69 16.80
CA ILE A 30 10.71 -7.89 15.36
C ILE A 30 11.04 -9.35 15.06
N CYS A 31 10.06 -10.10 14.58
CA CYS A 31 10.25 -11.48 14.13
C CYS A 31 10.24 -11.53 12.60
N LEU A 32 11.25 -12.16 12.02
CA LEU A 32 11.28 -12.52 10.61
C LEU A 32 10.80 -13.94 10.44
N ASP A 33 9.80 -14.13 9.62
CA ASP A 33 9.35 -15.44 9.17
C ASP A 33 9.49 -15.51 7.64
N SER A 34 10.11 -16.56 7.14
CA SER A 34 10.31 -16.79 5.71
C SER A 34 8.99 -16.97 4.93
N LEU A 35 7.88 -17.26 5.63
CA LEU A 35 6.55 -17.47 5.05
C LEU A 35 5.58 -16.31 5.33
N GLN A 36 5.77 -15.59 6.44
CA GLN A 36 4.85 -14.55 6.90
C GLN A 36 5.42 -13.13 6.82
N GLY A 37 6.72 -12.98 6.49
CA GLY A 37 7.36 -11.68 6.44
C GLY A 37 7.78 -11.15 7.82
N ILE A 38 7.78 -9.82 8.01
CA ILE A 38 8.09 -9.20 9.30
C ILE A 38 6.83 -9.08 10.15
N THR A 39 6.91 -9.60 11.38
CA THR A 39 5.88 -9.43 12.41
C THR A 39 6.40 -8.51 13.50
N TYR A 40 5.63 -7.49 13.85
CA TYR A 40 5.90 -6.59 14.97
C TYR A 40 5.09 -7.02 16.19
N LEU A 41 5.77 -7.44 17.24
CA LEU A 41 5.12 -7.77 18.51
C LEU A 41 5.21 -6.56 19.44
N PRO A 42 4.07 -6.05 19.95
CA PRO A 42 4.06 -4.90 20.85
C PRO A 42 4.72 -5.25 22.16
N ALA A 43 5.60 -4.40 22.64
CA ALA A 43 6.07 -4.43 24.01
C ALA A 43 5.53 -3.21 24.77
N PHE A 44 5.24 -3.44 26.03
CA PHE A 44 4.46 -2.63 26.94
C PHE A 44 4.90 -1.15 27.08
N SER A 45 3.89 -0.28 27.09
CA SER A 45 3.52 0.88 27.91
C SER A 45 4.55 1.97 28.23
N GLY A 46 4.11 3.15 27.95
CA GLY A 46 4.50 4.46 28.44
C GLY A 46 3.92 5.49 27.49
N GLU A 47 3.32 6.53 28.01
CA GLU A 47 2.92 7.73 27.26
C GLU A 47 4.15 8.41 26.65
N SER A 48 4.67 7.84 25.59
CA SER A 48 5.73 8.44 24.77
C SER A 48 5.16 8.72 23.39
N GLU A 49 5.60 9.80 22.78
CA GLU A 49 5.27 10.11 21.38
C GLU A 49 5.43 8.85 20.52
N PRO A 50 4.51 8.60 19.58
CA PRO A 50 4.54 7.40 18.76
C PRO A 50 5.84 7.34 17.95
N VAL A 51 6.57 6.25 18.10
CA VAL A 51 7.75 5.95 17.29
C VAL A 51 7.27 5.30 16.00
N TYR A 52 7.65 5.87 14.86
CA TYR A 52 7.28 5.35 13.55
C TYR A 52 8.38 4.51 12.94
N ASN A 53 7.97 3.42 12.30
CA ASN A 53 8.78 2.66 11.35
C ASN A 53 8.40 3.04 9.92
N THR A 54 9.38 2.96 9.02
CA THR A 54 9.14 3.11 7.58
C THR A 54 9.73 1.89 6.88
N ILE A 55 8.92 1.24 6.05
CA ILE A 55 9.34 0.18 5.15
C ILE A 55 9.29 0.74 3.74
N GLU A 56 10.39 0.63 3.01
CA GLU A 56 10.50 1.00 1.60
C GLU A 56 10.73 -0.28 0.80
N VAL A 57 9.90 -0.49 -0.20
CA VAL A 57 10.02 -1.57 -1.18
C VAL A 57 10.59 -0.97 -2.46
N PRO A 58 11.77 -1.39 -2.91
CA PRO A 58 12.35 -0.90 -4.14
C PRO A 58 11.59 -1.41 -5.37
N ARG A 59 11.91 -0.87 -6.54
CA ARG A 59 11.46 -1.41 -7.84
C ARG A 59 11.85 -2.89 -7.93
N GLY A 60 11.01 -3.70 -8.53
CA GLY A 60 11.18 -5.15 -8.66
C GLY A 60 10.98 -5.94 -7.36
N GLY A 61 10.60 -5.29 -6.25
CA GLY A 61 10.34 -5.92 -4.97
C GLY A 61 8.86 -5.99 -4.64
N GLU A 62 8.50 -6.95 -3.79
CA GLU A 62 7.22 -7.05 -3.11
C GLU A 62 7.49 -7.38 -1.64
N TYR A 63 6.62 -6.89 -0.76
CA TYR A 63 6.82 -7.16 0.65
C TYR A 63 5.50 -7.37 1.39
N ARG A 64 5.47 -8.36 2.27
CA ARG A 64 4.34 -8.63 3.15
C ARG A 64 4.75 -8.37 4.60
N LEU A 65 3.90 -7.68 5.35
CA LEU A 65 4.11 -7.44 6.76
C LEU A 65 2.82 -7.59 7.56
N VAL A 66 2.99 -7.86 8.85
CA VAL A 66 1.90 -7.84 9.83
C VAL A 66 2.11 -6.64 10.72
N LEU A 67 1.10 -5.78 10.81
CA LEU A 67 1.10 -4.60 11.66
C LEU A 67 0.88 -4.97 13.14
N PRO A 68 1.16 -4.04 14.10
CA PRO A 68 1.01 -4.32 15.53
C PRO A 68 -0.39 -4.70 15.98
N ASP A 69 -1.42 -4.35 15.22
CA ASP A 69 -2.83 -4.71 15.47
C ASP A 69 -3.25 -6.06 14.85
N GLY A 70 -2.31 -6.77 14.21
CA GLY A 70 -2.57 -8.01 13.49
C GLY A 70 -3.06 -7.82 12.05
N SER A 71 -3.26 -6.59 11.58
CA SER A 71 -3.61 -6.31 10.18
C SER A 71 -2.45 -6.69 9.26
N MET A 72 -2.79 -7.28 8.10
CA MET A 72 -1.80 -7.67 7.09
C MET A 72 -1.75 -6.66 5.96
N VAL A 73 -0.54 -6.39 5.48
CA VAL A 73 -0.31 -5.45 4.38
C VAL A 73 0.64 -6.10 3.37
N TRP A 74 0.28 -6.07 2.10
CA TRP A 74 1.15 -6.38 0.98
C TRP A 74 1.53 -5.09 0.29
N LEU A 75 2.80 -4.83 0.20
CA LEU A 75 3.37 -3.66 -0.48
C LEU A 75 3.88 -4.08 -1.85
N ASN A 76 3.43 -3.37 -2.87
CA ASN A 76 3.89 -3.55 -4.23
C ASN A 76 5.23 -2.81 -4.46
N SER A 77 5.82 -3.01 -5.63
CA SER A 77 7.07 -2.37 -6.07
C SER A 77 7.00 -0.84 -5.98
N ASP A 78 8.12 -0.21 -5.62
CA ASP A 78 8.26 1.26 -5.47
C ASP A 78 7.27 1.86 -4.47
N SER A 79 7.06 1.17 -3.34
CA SER A 79 6.09 1.59 -2.32
C SER A 79 6.76 1.83 -0.97
N GLU A 80 6.19 2.74 -0.21
CA GLU A 80 6.63 3.11 1.14
C GLU A 80 5.44 3.07 2.10
N LEU A 81 5.58 2.35 3.21
CA LEU A 81 4.61 2.37 4.30
C LEU A 81 5.27 2.87 5.58
N LYS A 82 4.69 3.93 6.15
CA LYS A 82 5.08 4.46 7.45
C LYS A 82 3.97 4.19 8.45
N PHE A 83 4.30 3.53 9.56
CA PHE A 83 3.34 3.14 10.60
C PHE A 83 3.96 3.23 11.99
N PRO A 84 3.16 3.47 13.04
CA PRO A 84 3.66 3.50 14.41
C PRO A 84 4.00 2.10 14.90
N MET A 85 5.00 1.99 15.76
CA MET A 85 5.40 0.73 16.42
C MET A 85 4.28 0.17 17.31
N ASN A 86 3.38 1.04 17.78
CA ASN A 86 2.19 0.67 18.52
C ASN A 86 1.09 1.68 18.18
N PHE A 87 -0.13 1.19 17.98
CA PHE A 87 -1.29 2.05 17.80
C PHE A 87 -1.77 2.52 19.15
N ALA A 88 -1.59 3.81 19.43
CA ALA A 88 -2.06 4.47 20.65
C ALA A 88 -3.17 5.49 20.32
N GLY A 89 -4.07 5.73 21.28
CA GLY A 89 -5.16 6.67 21.12
C GLY A 89 -6.39 6.06 20.43
N GLU A 90 -7.16 6.89 19.74
CA GLU A 90 -8.48 6.53 19.21
C GLU A 90 -8.45 6.01 17.75
N ARG A 91 -7.28 5.95 17.11
CA ARG A 91 -7.17 5.65 15.69
C ARG A 91 -5.90 4.85 15.37
N ARG A 92 -6.00 3.92 14.43
CA ARG A 92 -4.87 3.19 13.85
C ARG A 92 -4.47 3.89 12.55
N LYS A 93 -3.46 4.76 12.60
CA LYS A 93 -3.08 5.60 11.43
C LYS A 93 -1.77 5.13 10.83
N VAL A 94 -1.76 4.97 9.50
CA VAL A 94 -0.59 4.67 8.68
C VAL A 94 -0.52 5.62 7.48
N PHE A 95 0.66 5.74 6.88
CA PHE A 95 0.91 6.59 5.72
C PHE A 95 1.47 5.73 4.60
N LEU A 96 0.85 5.83 3.42
CA LEU A 96 1.24 5.08 2.24
C LEU A 96 1.72 6.00 1.12
N LYS A 97 2.76 5.55 0.39
CA LYS A 97 3.12 6.01 -0.95
C LYS A 97 3.27 4.78 -1.82
N GLY A 98 2.82 4.83 -3.06
CA GLY A 98 2.83 3.69 -3.96
C GLY A 98 1.57 2.84 -3.83
N GLU A 99 1.70 1.53 -3.97
CA GLU A 99 0.57 0.61 -3.99
C GLU A 99 0.65 -0.42 -2.86
N ALA A 100 -0.50 -0.64 -2.20
CA ALA A 100 -0.61 -1.65 -1.16
C ALA A 100 -2.02 -2.24 -1.08
N TYR A 101 -2.07 -3.53 -0.77
CA TYR A 101 -3.28 -4.22 -0.38
C TYR A 101 -3.30 -4.41 1.13
N PHE A 102 -4.46 -4.18 1.75
CA PHE A 102 -4.67 -4.23 3.18
C PHE A 102 -5.75 -5.25 3.53
N GLU A 103 -5.45 -6.10 4.50
CA GLU A 103 -6.45 -6.90 5.23
C GLU A 103 -6.48 -6.40 6.68
N VAL A 104 -7.42 -5.52 6.97
CA VAL A 104 -7.50 -4.85 8.27
C VAL A 104 -8.35 -5.65 9.25
N VAL A 105 -7.78 -5.92 10.43
CA VAL A 105 -8.48 -6.56 11.53
C VAL A 105 -9.65 -5.69 12.00
N LYS A 106 -10.83 -6.34 12.14
CA LYS A 106 -12.05 -5.65 12.54
C LYS A 106 -11.94 -5.10 13.97
N ASN A 107 -12.05 -3.78 14.08
CA ASN A 107 -12.10 -3.06 15.35
C ASN A 107 -12.92 -1.77 15.18
N PRO A 108 -14.22 -1.78 15.49
CA PRO A 108 -15.10 -0.62 15.36
C PRO A 108 -14.73 0.54 16.29
N ASP A 109 -14.16 0.23 17.47
CA ASP A 109 -13.85 1.23 18.49
C ASP A 109 -12.58 2.03 18.15
N MET A 110 -11.72 1.47 17.28
CA MET A 110 -10.47 2.09 16.86
C MET A 110 -10.31 2.02 15.33
N PRO A 111 -10.89 2.97 14.58
CA PRO A 111 -10.83 2.99 13.12
C PRO A 111 -9.41 2.95 12.58
N PHE A 112 -9.22 2.23 11.45
CA PHE A 112 -7.97 2.19 10.72
C PHE A 112 -7.99 3.24 9.62
N ILE A 113 -6.94 4.05 9.54
CA ILE A 113 -6.84 5.19 8.62
C ILE A 113 -5.57 5.06 7.81
N VAL A 114 -5.71 5.03 6.48
CA VAL A 114 -4.57 5.16 5.56
C VAL A 114 -4.57 6.57 4.99
N GLU A 115 -3.51 7.30 5.23
CA GLU A 115 -3.29 8.63 4.66
C GLU A 115 -2.39 8.51 3.43
N VAL A 116 -2.87 9.00 2.29
CA VAL A 116 -2.20 8.90 1.00
C VAL A 116 -2.31 10.24 0.29
N ALA A 117 -1.26 11.04 0.28
CA ALA A 117 -1.25 12.39 -0.30
C ALA A 117 -2.50 13.21 0.09
N ALA A 118 -3.35 13.56 -0.87
CA ALA A 118 -4.60 14.32 -0.64
C ALA A 118 -5.80 13.44 -0.21
N MET A 119 -5.66 12.10 -0.18
CA MET A 119 -6.75 11.18 0.15
C MET A 119 -6.57 10.59 1.55
N GLU A 120 -7.67 10.43 2.27
CA GLU A 120 -7.75 9.66 3.50
C GLU A 120 -8.74 8.51 3.32
N VAL A 121 -8.31 7.29 3.65
CA VAL A 121 -9.12 6.07 3.57
C VAL A 121 -9.36 5.55 4.97
N LYS A 122 -10.64 5.47 5.39
CA LYS A 122 -11.04 5.04 6.74
C LYS A 122 -11.83 3.75 6.68
N VAL A 123 -11.44 2.77 7.49
CA VAL A 123 -12.06 1.45 7.58
C VAL A 123 -12.19 0.96 9.03
N LEU A 124 -13.09 -0.02 9.25
CA LEU A 124 -13.29 -0.65 10.55
C LEU A 124 -12.88 -2.13 10.60
N GLY A 125 -12.62 -2.73 9.42
CA GLY A 125 -12.29 -4.15 9.25
C GLY A 125 -12.66 -4.56 7.84
N THR A 126 -11.72 -4.52 6.90
CA THR A 126 -11.99 -4.40 5.48
C THR A 126 -10.78 -4.89 4.70
N CYS A 127 -11.03 -5.52 3.54
CA CYS A 127 -10.00 -5.84 2.55
C CYS A 127 -10.11 -4.87 1.37
N PHE A 128 -9.03 -4.16 1.07
CA PHE A 128 -9.00 -3.12 0.04
C PHE A 128 -7.60 -2.89 -0.52
N ASN A 129 -7.53 -2.40 -1.75
CA ASN A 129 -6.29 -1.99 -2.42
C ASN A 129 -6.24 -0.47 -2.53
N ILE A 130 -5.08 0.12 -2.34
CA ILE A 130 -4.81 1.52 -2.66
C ILE A 130 -3.67 1.56 -3.65
N ASN A 131 -3.86 2.28 -4.76
CA ASN A 131 -2.82 2.60 -5.73
C ASN A 131 -2.64 4.12 -5.82
N ALA A 132 -1.49 4.59 -5.35
CA ALA A 132 -1.09 5.99 -5.38
C ALA A 132 0.35 6.07 -5.91
N SER A 133 0.53 5.57 -7.11
CA SER A 133 1.83 5.58 -7.77
C SER A 133 2.34 7.01 -7.97
N ARG A 134 3.65 7.20 -7.78
CA ARG A 134 4.30 8.51 -7.92
C ARG A 134 4.20 9.11 -9.32
N SER A 135 4.02 8.26 -10.33
CA SER A 135 3.92 8.68 -11.74
C SER A 135 2.54 9.18 -12.13
N ASP A 136 1.52 8.82 -11.36
CA ASP A 136 0.14 9.15 -11.70
C ASP A 136 -0.38 10.24 -10.78
N GLU A 137 -0.92 11.31 -11.35
CA GLU A 137 -1.66 12.33 -10.59
C GLU A 137 -3.02 11.82 -10.08
N ARG A 138 -3.16 10.49 -9.98
CA ARG A 138 -4.38 9.80 -9.57
C ARG A 138 -4.12 8.90 -8.37
N ILE A 139 -5.06 8.89 -7.44
CA ILE A 139 -5.08 7.99 -6.29
C ILE A 139 -6.34 7.16 -6.39
N GLN A 140 -6.18 5.84 -6.37
CA GLN A 140 -7.28 4.89 -6.50
C GLN A 140 -7.40 4.05 -5.24
N THR A 141 -8.63 3.84 -4.78
CA THR A 141 -8.94 2.92 -3.67
C THR A 141 -10.03 1.97 -4.12
N THR A 142 -9.74 0.68 -4.16
CA THR A 142 -10.65 -0.39 -4.58
C THR A 142 -11.06 -1.24 -3.39
N LEU A 143 -12.36 -1.42 -3.20
CA LEU A 143 -12.89 -2.23 -2.11
C LEU A 143 -13.13 -3.68 -2.57
N VAL A 144 -12.50 -4.63 -1.87
CA VAL A 144 -12.70 -6.07 -2.08
C VAL A 144 -13.82 -6.60 -1.17
N SER A 145 -13.72 -6.33 0.14
CA SER A 145 -14.75 -6.77 1.09
C SER A 145 -14.89 -5.82 2.26
N GLY A 146 -16.10 -5.69 2.80
CA GLY A 146 -16.41 -4.80 3.91
C GLY A 146 -16.97 -3.45 3.48
N LYS A 147 -16.48 -2.36 4.06
CA LYS A 147 -16.92 -0.98 3.80
C LYS A 147 -15.76 -0.01 3.98
N VAL A 148 -15.60 0.91 3.03
CA VAL A 148 -14.55 1.94 3.04
C VAL A 148 -15.17 3.32 2.92
N GLU A 149 -14.76 4.24 3.79
CA GLU A 149 -15.00 5.68 3.61
C GLU A 149 -13.73 6.31 3.01
N VAL A 150 -13.86 6.91 1.85
CA VAL A 150 -12.79 7.65 1.17
C VAL A 150 -13.09 9.13 1.28
N SER A 151 -12.11 9.91 1.71
CA SER A 151 -12.22 11.36 1.87
C SER A 151 -11.14 12.08 1.06
N ASP A 152 -11.54 13.07 0.28
CA ASP A 152 -10.65 14.08 -0.28
C ASP A 152 -10.40 15.14 0.80
N ARG A 153 -9.14 15.28 1.22
CA ARG A 153 -8.75 16.18 2.32
C ARG A 153 -8.76 17.66 1.90
N GLU A 154 -8.60 17.95 0.62
CA GLU A 154 -8.54 19.32 0.10
C GLU A 154 -9.93 19.90 -0.12
N ASN A 155 -10.86 19.08 -0.64
CA ASN A 155 -12.21 19.53 -1.01
C ASN A 155 -13.30 19.08 -0.04
N ALA A 156 -12.95 18.42 1.06
CA ALA A 156 -13.86 17.89 2.08
C ALA A 156 -14.97 16.96 1.52
N ARG A 157 -14.75 16.37 0.33
CA ARG A 157 -15.67 15.41 -0.28
C ARG A 157 -15.46 14.05 0.31
N LYS A 158 -16.55 13.30 0.52
CA LYS A 158 -16.52 11.95 1.06
C LYS A 158 -17.41 11.04 0.23
N VAL A 159 -16.93 9.81 0.04
CA VAL A 159 -17.71 8.73 -0.57
C VAL A 159 -17.54 7.46 0.24
N VAL A 160 -18.54 6.60 0.17
CA VAL A 160 -18.52 5.29 0.81
C VAL A 160 -18.59 4.24 -0.28
N LEU A 161 -17.60 3.34 -0.31
CA LEU A 161 -17.52 2.26 -1.28
C LEU A 161 -18.23 1.00 -0.78
N LEU A 162 -18.84 0.30 -1.71
CA LEU A 162 -19.31 -1.07 -1.60
C LEU A 162 -18.32 -2.01 -2.30
N PRO A 163 -18.34 -3.33 -2.01
CA PRO A 163 -17.49 -4.30 -2.72
C PRO A 163 -17.58 -4.16 -4.24
N ASN A 164 -16.45 -4.34 -4.92
CA ASN A 164 -16.28 -4.12 -6.36
C ASN A 164 -16.52 -2.67 -6.81
N GLN A 165 -16.28 -1.70 -5.91
CA GLN A 165 -16.22 -0.30 -6.28
C GLN A 165 -14.83 0.26 -6.09
N ARG A 166 -14.44 1.17 -6.99
CA ARG A 166 -13.22 1.94 -6.96
C ARG A 166 -13.54 3.42 -6.83
N ALA A 167 -12.94 4.11 -5.86
CA ALA A 167 -12.87 5.55 -5.82
C ALA A 167 -11.58 6.01 -6.49
N GLU A 168 -11.65 6.98 -7.37
CA GLU A 168 -10.50 7.65 -7.97
C GLU A 168 -10.52 9.14 -7.62
N LEU A 169 -9.40 9.63 -7.07
CA LEU A 169 -9.14 11.05 -6.92
C LEU A 169 -8.11 11.47 -7.97
N LYS A 170 -8.54 12.29 -8.92
CA LYS A 170 -7.72 12.82 -10.00
C LYS A 170 -7.95 14.31 -10.16
N LYS A 171 -6.90 15.12 -10.05
CA LYS A 171 -6.98 16.59 -10.18
C LYS A 171 -8.11 17.22 -9.33
N GLY A 172 -8.26 16.76 -8.08
CA GLY A 172 -9.31 17.24 -7.15
C GLY A 172 -10.73 16.81 -7.49
N CYS A 173 -10.91 15.88 -8.44
CA CYS A 173 -12.20 15.27 -8.73
C CYS A 173 -12.24 13.86 -8.15
N LEU A 174 -13.16 13.62 -7.22
CA LEU A 174 -13.40 12.30 -6.63
C LEU A 174 -14.58 11.63 -7.34
N THR A 175 -14.31 10.51 -8.00
CA THR A 175 -15.29 9.70 -8.75
C THR A 175 -15.39 8.30 -8.18
N VAL A 176 -16.49 7.60 -8.44
CA VAL A 176 -16.72 6.21 -8.05
C VAL A 176 -17.21 5.44 -9.26
N GLU A 177 -16.63 4.27 -9.49
CA GLU A 177 -17.01 3.36 -10.57
C GLU A 177 -17.06 1.91 -10.10
N ASN A 178 -17.74 1.05 -10.82
CA ASN A 178 -17.73 -0.39 -10.58
C ASN A 178 -16.57 -1.04 -11.34
N VAL A 179 -15.85 -1.93 -10.67
CA VAL A 179 -14.69 -2.63 -11.22
C VAL A 179 -14.71 -4.09 -10.77
N ASP A 180 -13.93 -4.95 -11.42
CA ASP A 180 -13.60 -6.26 -10.87
C ASP A 180 -12.44 -6.12 -9.89
N ALA A 181 -12.73 -6.24 -8.60
CA ALA A 181 -11.72 -6.10 -7.56
C ALA A 181 -10.67 -7.22 -7.60
N GLU A 182 -11.04 -8.42 -8.07
CA GLU A 182 -10.11 -9.57 -8.20
C GLU A 182 -9.02 -9.29 -9.25
N GLU A 183 -9.36 -8.63 -10.34
CA GLU A 183 -8.37 -8.21 -11.36
C GLU A 183 -7.43 -7.14 -10.81
N ILE A 184 -7.95 -6.19 -10.02
CA ILE A 184 -7.13 -5.13 -9.41
C ILE A 184 -6.10 -5.69 -8.43
N ILE A 185 -6.43 -6.74 -7.67
CA ILE A 185 -5.52 -7.34 -6.68
C ILE A 185 -4.71 -8.52 -7.24
N ALA A 186 -4.87 -8.87 -8.50
CA ALA A 186 -4.20 -10.01 -9.14
C ALA A 186 -2.67 -9.87 -9.16
N TRP A 187 -2.14 -8.65 -9.00
CA TRP A 187 -0.70 -8.40 -8.86
C TRP A 187 -0.08 -9.18 -7.69
N MET A 188 -0.81 -9.44 -6.60
CA MET A 188 -0.33 -10.29 -5.49
C MET A 188 -0.07 -11.74 -5.90
N GLN A 189 -0.59 -12.17 -7.05
CA GLN A 189 -0.37 -13.47 -7.67
C GLN A 189 0.57 -13.40 -8.87
N GLY A 190 1.22 -12.26 -9.09
CA GLY A 190 2.06 -12.03 -10.26
C GLY A 190 1.30 -11.91 -11.58
N LYS A 191 0.03 -11.51 -11.54
CA LYS A 191 -0.81 -11.32 -12.73
C LYS A 191 -1.15 -9.85 -12.89
N PHE A 192 -1.18 -9.40 -14.14
CA PHE A 192 -1.58 -8.04 -14.48
C PHE A 192 -2.72 -8.10 -15.48
N TYR A 193 -3.73 -7.30 -15.22
CA TYR A 193 -4.85 -7.06 -16.11
C TYR A 193 -4.86 -5.58 -16.47
N PHE A 194 -4.87 -5.32 -17.77
CA PHE A 194 -4.91 -3.98 -18.33
C PHE A 194 -6.17 -3.87 -19.18
N GLU A 195 -7.09 -2.99 -18.77
CA GLU A 195 -8.31 -2.71 -19.50
C GLU A 195 -8.24 -1.29 -20.07
N SER A 196 -7.98 -1.20 -21.38
CA SER A 196 -7.93 0.08 -22.09
C SER A 196 -6.91 1.09 -21.52
N GLU A 197 -5.83 0.60 -20.92
CA GLU A 197 -4.73 1.44 -20.46
C GLU A 197 -3.82 1.82 -21.62
N SER A 198 -3.25 3.02 -21.56
CA SER A 198 -2.28 3.48 -22.54
C SER A 198 -0.97 2.69 -22.43
N LEU A 199 -0.25 2.58 -23.53
CA LEU A 199 1.06 1.91 -23.54
C LEU A 199 2.04 2.56 -22.55
N GLU A 200 1.93 3.86 -22.32
CA GLU A 200 2.73 4.59 -21.33
C GLU A 200 2.40 4.16 -19.90
N GLU A 201 1.11 3.99 -19.56
CA GLU A 201 0.68 3.50 -18.25
C GLU A 201 1.12 2.06 -18.02
N ILE A 202 0.95 1.19 -19.03
CA ILE A 202 1.42 -0.21 -18.98
C ILE A 202 2.94 -0.26 -18.78
N ALA A 203 3.70 0.51 -19.59
CA ALA A 203 5.15 0.57 -19.46
C ALA A 203 5.58 1.01 -18.05
N THR A 204 4.95 2.05 -17.52
CA THR A 204 5.23 2.56 -16.17
C THR A 204 5.00 1.50 -15.08
N GLN A 205 3.96 0.68 -15.21
CA GLN A 205 3.73 -0.43 -14.26
C GLN A 205 4.81 -1.50 -14.40
N LEU A 206 5.14 -1.90 -15.62
CA LEU A 206 6.18 -2.91 -15.89
C LEU A 206 7.58 -2.44 -15.48
N GLU A 207 7.91 -1.16 -15.65
CA GLU A 207 9.14 -0.55 -15.17
C GLU A 207 9.32 -0.75 -13.66
N ARG A 208 8.28 -0.53 -12.89
CA ARG A 208 8.30 -0.72 -11.43
C ARG A 208 8.46 -2.19 -11.05
N TRP A 209 7.74 -3.09 -11.76
CA TRP A 209 7.72 -4.52 -11.44
C TRP A 209 9.00 -5.26 -11.79
N TYR A 210 9.59 -4.90 -12.93
CA TYR A 210 10.76 -5.61 -13.47
C TYR A 210 12.07 -4.85 -13.25
N ASP A 211 12.02 -3.65 -12.65
CA ASP A 211 13.17 -2.74 -12.50
C ASP A 211 13.88 -2.50 -13.84
N ILE A 212 13.11 -2.18 -14.85
CA ILE A 212 13.56 -1.84 -16.22
C ILE A 212 13.08 -0.44 -16.58
N ASP A 213 13.64 0.13 -17.64
CA ASP A 213 13.19 1.40 -18.19
C ASP A 213 12.76 1.22 -19.64
N PHE A 214 11.60 1.77 -20.02
CA PHE A 214 11.09 1.78 -21.38
C PHE A 214 11.42 3.10 -22.06
N PHE A 215 11.88 3.01 -23.30
CA PHE A 215 12.13 4.17 -24.14
C PHE A 215 11.24 4.12 -25.38
N PHE A 216 10.38 5.12 -25.52
CA PHE A 216 9.53 5.23 -26.70
C PHE A 216 10.29 5.98 -27.81
N THR A 217 10.39 5.38 -28.98
CA THR A 217 11.00 6.01 -30.17
C THR A 217 10.10 7.02 -30.85
N SER A 218 8.79 7.01 -30.52
CA SER A 218 7.79 7.96 -31.02
C SER A 218 6.75 8.23 -29.92
N ASP A 219 6.41 9.50 -29.72
CA ASP A 219 5.39 9.89 -28.73
C ASP A 219 3.99 9.41 -29.11
N ASN A 220 3.70 9.25 -30.38
CA ASN A 220 2.38 8.82 -30.85
C ASN A 220 1.96 7.44 -30.33
N VAL A 221 2.92 6.53 -30.06
CA VAL A 221 2.60 5.18 -29.60
C VAL A 221 2.23 5.11 -28.13
N LYS A 222 2.61 6.10 -27.33
CA LYS A 222 2.34 6.16 -25.91
C LYS A 222 0.86 6.12 -25.56
N HIS A 223 0.04 6.74 -26.40
CA HIS A 223 -1.40 6.94 -26.16
C HIS A 223 -2.29 5.83 -26.71
N PHE A 224 -1.70 4.83 -27.39
CA PHE A 224 -2.51 3.68 -27.82
C PHE A 224 -2.96 2.88 -26.62
N ALA A 225 -4.27 2.64 -26.54
CA ALA A 225 -4.89 1.85 -25.47
C ALA A 225 -4.87 0.35 -25.84
N PHE A 226 -4.53 -0.46 -24.85
CA PHE A 226 -4.48 -1.91 -24.99
C PHE A 226 -5.31 -2.58 -23.88
N ALA A 227 -5.93 -3.70 -24.24
CA ALA A 227 -6.50 -4.64 -23.30
C ALA A 227 -5.67 -5.92 -23.36
N LEU A 228 -4.95 -6.24 -22.29
CA LEU A 228 -4.11 -7.43 -22.23
C LEU A 228 -3.97 -7.95 -20.80
N SER A 229 -3.71 -9.22 -20.66
CA SER A 229 -3.33 -9.84 -19.39
C SER A 229 -1.92 -10.42 -19.48
N LEU A 230 -1.12 -10.18 -18.44
CA LEU A 230 0.21 -10.75 -18.31
C LEU A 230 0.28 -11.64 -17.06
N ILE A 231 0.96 -12.77 -17.18
CA ILE A 231 1.23 -13.67 -16.06
C ILE A 231 2.75 -13.72 -15.88
N HIS A 232 3.19 -13.39 -14.69
CA HIS A 232 4.60 -13.55 -14.33
C HIS A 232 4.87 -15.04 -14.05
N ILE A 233 5.76 -15.62 -14.84
CA ILE A 233 6.20 -17.02 -14.70
C ILE A 233 7.52 -17.06 -13.92
#